data_9cca1621e3a43206665d3543763e3b15
#
_entry.id   9cca1621e3a43206665d3543763e3b15
#
_cell.length_a   1.000
_cell.length_b   1.000
_cell.length_c   1.000
_cell.angle_alpha   90.00
_cell.angle_beta   90.00
_cell.angle_gamma   90.00
#
_symmetry.space_group_name_H-M   'P 1'
#
loop_
_entity.id
_entity.type
_entity.pdbx_description
1 polymer ?
#
loop_
_entity_poly.entity_id
_entity_poly.type
_entity_poly.pdbx_seq_one_letter_code
_entity_poly.pdbx_strand_id
1 'polypeptide(L)'
;RLVRAVSEHQKVTLLTDGSRCDSLAPYRLIFSTGEWFLAGEHLGRITVFALHTVHSVTFHPETFTPDGHFTRILSRPDFLQALPHFHILHSLLADDSYGQLTHKEQV
;
A
#
# COMPACT_ATOMS: atom_id res chain seq x y z
N ARG A 1 -14.67 -6.21 5.27
CA ARG A 1 -14.44 -4.99 6.06
C ARG A 1 -13.28 -4.14 5.54
N LEU A 2 -12.28 -4.79 4.97
CA LEU A 2 -11.16 -4.05 4.40
C LEU A 2 -11.61 -3.22 3.19
N VAL A 3 -12.49 -3.75 2.38
CA VAL A 3 -13.06 -3.01 1.26
C VAL A 3 -13.73 -1.74 1.77
N ARG A 4 -14.46 -1.83 2.86
CA ARG A 4 -15.13 -0.68 3.45
C ARG A 4 -14.13 0.33 3.98
N ALA A 5 -13.07 -0.12 4.62
CA ALA A 5 -12.03 0.78 5.13
C ALA A 5 -11.37 1.55 4.00
N VAL A 6 -11.11 0.90 2.88
CA VAL A 6 -10.57 1.58 1.71
C VAL A 6 -11.56 2.61 1.18
N SER A 7 -12.82 2.21 1.04
CA SER A 7 -13.87 3.07 0.49
C SER A 7 -14.13 4.29 1.38
N GLU A 8 -14.06 4.13 2.69
CA GLU A 8 -14.37 5.19 3.64
C GLU A 8 -13.12 5.91 4.13
N HIS A 9 -11.97 5.61 3.57
CA HIS A 9 -10.70 6.24 3.94
C HIS A 9 -10.40 6.09 5.43
N GLN A 10 -10.61 4.89 5.94
CA GLN A 10 -10.39 4.58 7.35
C GLN A 10 -9.01 3.99 7.55
N LYS A 11 -8.28 4.49 8.51
CA LYS A 11 -6.94 3.96 8.80
C LYS A 11 -7.03 2.58 9.45
N VAL A 12 -6.01 1.77 9.22
CA VAL A 12 -5.93 0.41 9.75
C VAL A 12 -4.52 0.12 10.25
N THR A 13 -4.43 -0.85 11.16
CA THR A 13 -3.16 -1.43 11.57
C THR A 13 -3.12 -2.86 11.06
N LEU A 14 -2.04 -3.21 10.40
CA LEU A 14 -1.85 -4.56 9.86
C LEU A 14 -0.79 -5.31 10.64
N LEU A 15 -1.08 -6.56 10.93
CA LEU A 15 -0.09 -7.49 11.45
C LEU A 15 0.23 -8.49 10.34
N THR A 16 1.48 -8.52 9.92
CA THR A 16 1.93 -9.38 8.83
C THR A 16 2.94 -10.39 9.35
N ASP A 17 3.51 -11.18 8.43
CA ASP A 17 4.55 -12.14 8.80
C ASP A 17 5.75 -11.40 9.40
N GLY A 18 5.87 -11.43 10.71
CA GLY A 18 7.03 -10.88 11.41
C GLY A 18 7.09 -9.37 11.52
N SER A 19 6.04 -8.66 11.12
CA SER A 19 6.07 -7.21 11.27
C SER A 19 4.68 -6.63 11.49
N ARG A 20 4.66 -5.36 11.86
CA ARG A 20 3.44 -4.63 12.15
C ARG A 20 3.49 -3.27 11.47
N CYS A 21 2.39 -2.89 10.84
CA CYS A 21 2.26 -1.59 10.21
C CYS A 21 1.14 -0.82 10.89
N ASP A 22 1.50 0.16 11.70
CA ASP A 22 0.52 0.95 12.44
C ASP A 22 0.01 2.12 11.61
N SER A 23 -1.29 2.36 11.69
CA SER A 23 -1.93 3.54 11.08
C SER A 23 -1.65 3.66 9.59
N LEU A 24 -1.81 2.57 8.86
CA LEU A 24 -1.75 2.60 7.41
C LEU A 24 -2.98 3.30 6.86
N ALA A 25 -2.79 4.18 5.88
CA ALA A 25 -3.87 4.78 5.12
C ALA A 25 -4.12 3.90 3.88
N PRO A 26 -5.16 3.07 3.87
CA PRO A 26 -5.38 2.14 2.76
C PRO A 26 -6.01 2.88 1.59
N TYR A 27 -5.34 2.86 0.44
CA TYR A 27 -5.80 3.57 -0.74
C TYR A 27 -6.55 2.66 -1.71
N ARG A 28 -6.07 1.43 -1.90
CA ARG A 28 -6.61 0.62 -2.98
C ARG A 28 -6.37 -0.86 -2.74
N LEU A 29 -7.38 -1.66 -3.07
CA LEU A 29 -7.25 -3.10 -3.17
C LEU A 29 -7.10 -3.45 -4.64
N ILE A 30 -6.10 -4.24 -4.98
CA ILE A 30 -5.77 -4.56 -6.36
C ILE A 30 -5.68 -6.07 -6.52
N PHE A 31 -6.40 -6.60 -7.51
CA PHE A 31 -6.29 -8.01 -7.85
C PHE A 31 -5.40 -8.13 -9.08
N SER A 32 -4.32 -8.87 -8.96
CA SER A 32 -3.37 -9.03 -10.05
C SER A 32 -2.79 -10.44 -10.02
N THR A 33 -2.83 -11.12 -11.16
CA THR A 33 -2.23 -12.43 -11.34
C THR A 33 -2.69 -13.44 -10.27
N GLY A 34 -4.00 -13.43 -10.00
CA GLY A 34 -4.59 -14.39 -9.06
C GLY A 34 -4.39 -14.05 -7.60
N GLU A 35 -3.92 -12.86 -7.29
CA GLU A 35 -3.58 -12.50 -5.92
C GLU A 35 -4.06 -11.08 -5.60
N TRP A 36 -4.51 -10.89 -4.36
CA TRP A 36 -4.94 -9.57 -3.90
C TRP A 36 -3.82 -8.84 -3.19
N PHE A 37 -3.73 -7.54 -3.46
CA PHE A 37 -2.77 -6.65 -2.83
C PHE A 37 -3.49 -5.47 -2.22
N LEU A 38 -2.96 -4.98 -1.11
CA LEU A 38 -3.41 -3.74 -0.49
C LEU A 38 -2.30 -2.71 -0.67
N ALA A 39 -2.63 -1.62 -1.33
CA ALA A 39 -1.69 -0.51 -1.51
C ALA A 39 -2.18 0.67 -0.69
N GLY A 40 -1.27 1.33 -0.01
CA GLY A 40 -1.60 2.47 0.80
C GLY A 40 -0.41 3.35 1.09
N GLU A 41 -0.59 4.25 2.04
CA GLU A 41 0.45 5.18 2.44
C GLU A 41 0.72 5.02 3.92
N HIS A 42 2.00 4.96 4.29
CA HIS A 42 2.43 4.86 5.68
C HIS A 42 3.66 5.74 5.86
N LEU A 43 3.54 6.72 6.74
CA LEU A 43 4.62 7.66 7.04
C LEU A 43 5.14 8.37 5.79
N GLY A 44 4.23 8.73 4.88
CA GLY A 44 4.57 9.47 3.68
C GLY A 44 5.06 8.62 2.52
N ARG A 45 4.97 7.29 2.63
CA ARG A 45 5.48 6.37 1.62
C ARG A 45 4.42 5.42 1.15
N ILE A 46 4.49 5.06 -0.13
CA ILE A 46 3.64 4.02 -0.67
C ILE A 46 4.10 2.68 -0.12
N THR A 47 3.16 1.91 0.39
CA THR A 47 3.42 0.60 0.96
C THR A 47 2.44 -0.39 0.37
N VAL A 48 2.94 -1.57 -0.01
CA VAL A 48 2.11 -2.60 -0.64
C VAL A 48 2.24 -3.89 0.14
N PHE A 49 1.10 -4.53 0.38
CA PHE A 49 1.04 -5.82 1.06
C PHE A 49 0.31 -6.83 0.20
N ALA A 50 0.87 -8.03 0.07
CA ALA A 50 0.12 -9.15 -0.46
C ALA A 50 -0.82 -9.61 0.65
N LEU A 51 -2.11 -9.70 0.39
CA LEU A 51 -3.07 -9.97 1.45
C LEU A 51 -2.86 -11.30 2.15
N HIS A 52 -2.28 -12.30 1.47
CA HIS A 52 -2.04 -13.58 2.12
C HIS A 52 -1.01 -13.48 3.25
N THR A 53 -0.22 -12.40 3.31
CA THR A 53 0.77 -12.20 4.38
C THR A 53 0.17 -11.46 5.58
N VAL A 54 -1.05 -10.96 5.46
CA VAL A 54 -1.70 -10.18 6.52
C VAL A 54 -2.47 -11.13 7.43
N HIS A 55 -2.08 -11.18 8.70
CA HIS A 55 -2.70 -12.06 9.67
C HIS A 55 -3.86 -11.42 10.40
N SER A 56 -3.81 -10.13 10.62
CA SER A 56 -4.92 -9.44 11.26
C SER A 56 -4.95 -7.97 10.85
N VAL A 57 -6.13 -7.39 10.93
CA VAL A 57 -6.37 -5.99 10.61
C VAL A 57 -7.14 -5.38 11.77
N THR A 58 -6.63 -4.29 12.31
CA THR A 58 -7.33 -3.49 13.31
C THR A 58 -7.82 -2.22 12.65
N PHE A 59 -9.12 -1.97 12.76
CA PHE A 59 -9.73 -0.81 12.12
C PHE A 59 -9.79 0.33 13.12
N HIS A 60 -9.25 1.49 12.72
CA HIS A 60 -9.26 2.68 13.58
C HIS A 60 -10.46 3.55 13.26
N PRO A 61 -10.99 4.28 14.23
CA PRO A 61 -12.04 5.25 13.94
C PRO A 61 -11.52 6.43 13.12
N GLU A 62 -10.22 6.62 13.11
CA GLU A 62 -9.59 7.73 12.41
C GLU A 62 -9.64 7.54 10.91
N THR A 63 -9.92 8.64 10.19
CA THR A 63 -9.93 8.64 8.73
C THR A 63 -8.80 9.54 8.23
N PHE A 64 -8.59 9.51 6.91
CA PHE A 64 -7.57 10.33 6.27
C PHE A 64 -8.14 10.94 5.00
N THR A 65 -7.50 12.02 4.53
CA THR A 65 -7.84 12.64 3.26
C THR A 65 -6.87 12.12 2.21
N PRO A 66 -7.36 11.46 1.15
CA PRO A 66 -6.46 10.94 0.12
C PRO A 66 -5.67 12.05 -0.54
N ASP A 67 -4.39 11.76 -0.79
CA ASP A 67 -3.49 12.66 -1.51
C ASP A 67 -3.50 12.26 -2.98
N GLY A 68 -3.82 13.22 -3.86
CA GLY A 68 -3.89 12.94 -5.29
C GLY A 68 -2.58 12.44 -5.88
N HIS A 69 -1.46 12.82 -5.30
CA HIS A 69 -0.16 12.32 -5.73
C HIS A 69 -0.07 10.80 -5.59
N PHE A 70 -0.44 10.27 -4.44
CA PHE A 70 -0.43 8.82 -4.22
C PHE A 70 -1.47 8.13 -5.08
N THR A 71 -2.64 8.72 -5.21
CA THR A 71 -3.70 8.14 -6.05
C THR A 71 -3.23 7.98 -7.49
N ARG A 72 -2.52 8.96 -8.02
CA ARG A 72 -2.01 8.90 -9.39
C ARG A 72 -0.96 7.80 -9.54
N ILE A 73 -0.03 7.70 -8.60
CA ILE A 73 1.01 6.66 -8.66
C ILE A 73 0.38 5.28 -8.62
N LEU A 74 -0.58 5.07 -7.75
CA LEU A 74 -1.22 3.77 -7.56
C LEU A 74 -2.09 3.37 -8.73
N SER A 75 -2.36 4.28 -9.66
CA SER A 75 -3.16 4.00 -10.85
C SER A 75 -2.30 3.83 -12.11
N ARG A 76 -0.98 3.99 -12.02
CA ARG A 76 -0.12 3.89 -13.19
C ARG A 76 0.00 2.46 -13.67
N PRO A 77 -0.03 2.24 -15.00
CA PRO A 77 0.09 0.88 -15.53
C PRO A 77 1.39 0.18 -15.15
N ASP A 78 2.51 0.89 -15.12
CA ASP A 78 3.78 0.30 -14.75
C ASP A 78 3.79 -0.17 -13.29
N PHE A 79 3.16 0.59 -12.40
CA PHE A 79 3.00 0.17 -11.00
C PHE A 79 2.15 -1.10 -10.92
N LEU A 80 1.02 -1.11 -11.60
CA LEU A 80 0.10 -2.25 -11.55
C LEU A 80 0.74 -3.51 -12.12
N GLN A 81 1.53 -3.38 -13.18
CA GLN A 81 2.20 -4.51 -13.77
C GLN A 81 3.31 -5.06 -12.90
N ALA A 82 3.91 -4.23 -12.07
CA ALA A 82 5.02 -4.64 -11.22
C ALA A 82 4.57 -5.33 -9.93
N LEU A 83 3.30 -5.26 -9.57
CA LEU A 83 2.82 -5.79 -8.30
C LEU A 83 3.20 -7.23 -8.01
N PRO A 84 3.12 -8.17 -8.98
CA PRO A 84 3.50 -9.55 -8.71
C PRO A 84 5.01 -9.74 -8.53
N HIS A 85 5.80 -8.72 -8.80
CA HIS A 85 7.26 -8.79 -8.79
C HIS A 85 7.80 -7.70 -7.87
N PHE A 86 7.77 -7.96 -6.58
CA PHE A 86 8.13 -6.95 -5.59
C PHE A 86 9.50 -6.33 -5.81
N HIS A 87 10.47 -7.09 -6.31
CA HIS A 87 11.79 -6.52 -6.55
C HIS A 87 11.76 -5.45 -7.65
N ILE A 88 10.90 -5.63 -8.66
CA ILE A 88 10.71 -4.63 -9.71
C ILE A 88 9.94 -3.45 -9.14
N LEU A 89 8.94 -3.72 -8.34
CA LEU A 89 8.17 -2.68 -7.69
C LEU A 89 9.05 -1.76 -6.85
N HIS A 90 9.97 -2.34 -6.09
CA HIS A 90 10.89 -1.55 -5.29
C HIS A 90 11.74 -0.65 -6.16
N SER A 91 12.20 -1.13 -7.32
CA SER A 91 12.96 -0.30 -8.25
C SER A 91 12.14 0.86 -8.77
N LEU A 92 10.89 0.62 -9.14
CA LEU A 92 10.01 1.68 -9.61
C LEU A 92 9.75 2.69 -8.53
N LEU A 93 9.49 2.25 -7.33
CA LEU A 93 9.17 3.13 -6.22
C LEU A 93 10.39 3.92 -5.75
N ALA A 94 11.58 3.45 -6.03
CA ALA A 94 12.81 4.16 -5.71
C ALA A 94 13.16 5.24 -6.73
N ASP A 95 12.46 5.28 -7.85
CA ASP A 95 12.68 6.28 -8.88
C ASP A 95 12.22 7.65 -8.41
N ASP A 96 12.97 8.69 -8.76
CA ASP A 96 12.64 10.06 -8.39
C ASP A 96 11.27 10.50 -8.87
N SER A 97 10.79 9.94 -9.95
CA SER A 97 9.47 10.31 -10.47
C SER A 97 8.34 9.97 -9.50
N TYR A 98 8.57 9.08 -8.57
CA TYR A 98 7.58 8.75 -7.54
C TYR A 98 7.76 9.60 -6.30
N GLY A 99 8.96 10.09 -6.05
CA GLY A 99 9.22 11.16 -5.09
C GLY A 99 9.02 10.89 -3.62
N GLN A 100 8.49 9.78 -3.25
CA GLN A 100 8.06 9.55 -1.87
C GLN A 100 8.83 8.48 -1.14
N LEU A 101 9.68 7.78 -1.83
CA LEU A 101 10.33 6.65 -1.25
C LEU A 101 11.65 7.04 -0.64
N THR A 102 11.99 6.39 0.44
CA THR A 102 13.22 6.63 1.15
C THR A 102 14.10 5.40 1.06
N HIS A 103 15.29 5.51 1.63
CA HIS A 103 16.21 4.39 1.68
C HIS A 103 15.59 3.16 2.31
N LYS A 104 14.68 3.35 3.24
CA LYS A 104 14.04 2.24 3.91
C LYS A 104 13.33 1.32 2.95
N GLU A 105 12.80 1.87 1.89
CA GLU A 105 12.09 1.08 0.90
C GLU A 105 13.02 0.25 0.03
N GLN A 106 14.29 0.55 0.04
CA GLN A 106 15.28 -0.08 -0.82
C GLN A 106 16.04 -1.20 -0.12
N VAL A 107 15.81 -1.37 1.13
CA VAL A 107 16.54 -2.37 1.93
C VAL A 107 16.02 -3.78 1.72
#